data_8389885a8716f9b04c08f50f4746a0b7
#
_entry.id   8389885a8716f9b04c08f50f4746a0b7
#
_cell.length_a   1.000
_cell.length_b   1.000
_cell.length_c   1.000
_cell.angle_alpha   90.00
_cell.angle_beta   90.00
_cell.angle_gamma   90.00
#
_symmetry.space_group_name_H-M   'P 1'
#
loop_
_entity.id
_entity.type
_entity.pdbx_description
1 polymer ?
#
loop_
_entity_poly.entity_id
_entity_poly.type
_entity_poly.pdbx_seq_one_letter_code
_entity_poly.pdbx_strand_id
1 'polypeptide(L)'
;RGAAEFIGMVFHGQSITHIDAMSHYSWQGHLYNGKPAQTITSREGAQTHSIEAAYSGIVTRGVLLDLPKLRGVDYLDPNEPVMPVDLLEAEEAQGVKIEEGDVLLVRTGNYKMRLDSPPARALEPMTACQVACTPLFKERGIAMLGTDTPNDVRPSQYPTIGSPLHVMCLVTMGLCLIDNANLEELSQACRERNRYEFMLTLAPLRLRNVTGSPVNPVALF
;
A
#
# COMPACT_ATOMS: atom_id res chain seq x y z
N ARG A 1 -19.64 12.64 34.70
CA ARG A 1 -18.43 13.22 34.12
C ARG A 1 -18.14 12.49 32.82
N GLY A 2 -17.84 13.22 31.73
CA GLY A 2 -17.48 12.67 30.43
C GLY A 2 -16.03 13.03 30.10
N ALA A 3 -15.45 12.33 29.09
CA ALA A 3 -14.16 12.65 28.47
C ALA A 3 -14.40 12.97 26.99
N ALA A 4 -13.50 13.71 26.38
CA ALA A 4 -13.51 14.02 24.97
C ALA A 4 -12.06 14.03 24.47
N GLU A 5 -11.85 13.57 23.26
CA GLU A 5 -10.55 13.45 22.62
C GLU A 5 -10.49 14.29 21.35
N PHE A 6 -9.29 14.73 21.01
CA PHE A 6 -8.97 15.37 19.74
C PHE A 6 -7.97 14.53 18.99
N ILE A 7 -8.22 14.28 17.68
CA ILE A 7 -7.29 13.61 16.79
C ILE A 7 -6.97 14.56 15.63
N GLY A 8 -5.67 14.82 15.43
CA GLY A 8 -5.16 15.57 14.28
C GLY A 8 -3.94 14.85 13.71
N MET A 9 -3.93 14.57 12.38
CA MET A 9 -2.82 13.89 11.74
C MET A 9 -2.66 14.31 10.28
N VAL A 10 -1.41 14.27 9.79
CA VAL A 10 -1.10 14.26 8.38
C VAL A 10 -0.85 12.80 8.01
N PHE A 11 -1.81 12.15 7.32
CA PHE A 11 -1.74 10.71 7.07
C PHE A 11 -0.96 10.36 5.78
N HIS A 12 -1.03 11.18 4.73
CA HIS A 12 -0.15 11.03 3.57
C HIS A 12 1.30 11.28 4.00
N GLY A 13 2.03 10.21 4.21
CA GLY A 13 3.38 10.28 4.75
C GLY A 13 3.97 8.89 4.96
N GLN A 14 4.90 8.77 5.91
CA GLN A 14 5.71 7.55 6.05
C GLN A 14 5.44 6.77 7.34
N SER A 15 4.37 7.07 8.07
CA SER A 15 4.19 6.51 9.42
C SER A 15 2.79 5.96 9.70
N ILE A 16 1.77 6.46 9.02
CA ILE A 16 0.37 6.13 9.30
C ILE A 16 -0.15 5.23 8.20
N THR A 17 -0.78 4.11 8.57
CA THR A 17 -1.48 3.26 7.61
C THR A 17 -2.62 4.04 6.99
N HIS A 18 -2.59 4.19 5.68
CA HIS A 18 -3.62 4.92 4.94
C HIS A 18 -3.86 4.30 3.57
N ILE A 19 -5.02 4.62 3.00
CA ILE A 19 -5.37 4.31 1.63
C ILE A 19 -5.23 5.57 0.78
N ASP A 20 -4.61 5.43 -0.37
CA ASP A 20 -4.54 6.44 -1.42
C ASP A 20 -5.62 6.21 -2.45
N ALA A 21 -6.42 7.25 -2.69
CA ALA A 21 -7.34 7.30 -3.80
C ALA A 21 -6.61 7.68 -5.10
N MET A 22 -7.21 7.39 -6.25
CA MET A 22 -6.65 7.72 -7.57
C MET A 22 -6.43 9.22 -7.80
N SER A 23 -7.00 10.08 -6.93
CA SER A 23 -6.76 11.52 -6.93
C SER A 23 -5.50 11.95 -6.19
N HIS A 24 -4.83 11.03 -5.46
CA HIS A 24 -3.65 11.38 -4.69
C HIS A 24 -2.45 11.76 -5.57
N TYR A 25 -2.32 11.12 -6.73
CA TYR A 25 -1.20 11.34 -7.65
C TYR A 25 -1.68 11.76 -9.03
N SER A 26 -0.89 12.60 -9.69
CA SER A 26 -1.09 12.98 -11.09
C SER A 26 0.21 12.84 -11.87
N TRP A 27 0.11 12.61 -13.16
CA TRP A 27 1.25 12.55 -14.07
C TRP A 27 0.97 13.38 -15.31
N GLN A 28 1.90 14.29 -15.67
CA GLN A 28 1.79 15.19 -16.83
C GLN A 28 0.43 15.93 -16.90
N GLY A 29 -0.06 16.37 -15.74
CA GLY A 29 -1.32 17.13 -15.65
C GLY A 29 -2.59 16.28 -15.68
N HIS A 30 -2.48 14.94 -15.60
CA HIS A 30 -3.62 14.03 -15.64
C HIS A 30 -3.66 13.10 -14.44
N LEU A 31 -4.87 12.76 -14.02
CA LEU A 31 -5.23 11.67 -13.13
C LEU A 31 -5.63 10.44 -13.94
N TYR A 32 -5.99 9.36 -13.25
CA TYR A 32 -6.52 8.16 -13.88
C TYR A 32 -7.63 8.49 -14.91
N ASN A 33 -7.64 7.70 -15.98
CA ASN A 33 -8.59 7.83 -17.07
C ASN A 33 -8.63 9.24 -17.71
N GLY A 34 -7.46 9.91 -17.74
CA GLY A 34 -7.29 11.20 -18.43
C GLY A 34 -7.99 12.39 -17.76
N LYS A 35 -8.45 12.27 -16.53
CA LYS A 35 -9.06 13.39 -15.81
C LYS A 35 -8.03 14.48 -15.54
N PRO A 36 -8.37 15.77 -15.71
CA PRO A 36 -7.42 16.85 -15.45
C PRO A 36 -7.01 16.94 -13.98
N ALA A 37 -5.71 17.07 -13.71
CA ALA A 37 -5.20 17.23 -12.33
C ALA A 37 -5.73 18.49 -11.64
N GLN A 38 -6.14 19.52 -12.41
CA GLN A 38 -6.74 20.76 -11.91
C GLN A 38 -8.07 20.55 -11.18
N THR A 39 -8.69 19.35 -11.28
CA THR A 39 -9.87 18.99 -10.48
C THR A 39 -9.53 18.75 -9.01
N ILE A 40 -8.24 18.75 -8.63
CA ILE A 40 -7.78 18.70 -7.26
C ILE A 40 -7.31 20.10 -6.85
N THR A 41 -8.02 20.73 -5.94
CA THR A 41 -7.72 22.08 -5.51
C THR A 41 -7.60 22.19 -3.99
N SER A 42 -6.87 23.22 -3.51
CA SER A 42 -6.77 23.49 -2.07
C SER A 42 -8.09 23.99 -1.46
N ARG A 43 -8.99 24.53 -2.28
CA ARG A 43 -10.28 25.07 -1.85
C ARG A 43 -11.37 24.01 -1.77
N GLU A 44 -11.47 23.16 -2.78
CA GLU A 44 -12.60 22.25 -2.97
C GLU A 44 -12.19 20.78 -2.80
N GLY A 45 -10.89 20.52 -2.66
CA GLY A 45 -10.35 19.18 -2.56
C GLY A 45 -10.42 18.41 -3.87
N ALA A 46 -10.53 17.10 -3.79
CA ALA A 46 -10.60 16.17 -4.92
C ALA A 46 -12.05 16.09 -5.46
N GLN A 47 -12.31 16.80 -6.54
CA GLN A 47 -13.61 16.81 -7.20
C GLN A 47 -13.84 15.55 -8.05
N THR A 48 -12.78 14.83 -8.38
CA THR A 48 -12.82 13.54 -9.10
C THR A 48 -11.92 12.53 -8.40
N HIS A 49 -12.27 11.25 -8.48
CA HIS A 49 -11.48 10.15 -7.94
C HIS A 49 -11.15 10.25 -6.44
N SER A 50 -12.00 10.95 -5.66
CA SER A 50 -11.86 11.01 -4.21
C SER A 50 -12.08 9.64 -3.57
N ILE A 51 -11.67 9.50 -2.32
CA ILE A 51 -11.88 8.28 -1.54
C ILE A 51 -13.36 7.95 -1.29
N GLU A 52 -14.27 8.89 -1.62
CA GLU A 52 -15.71 8.70 -1.50
C GLU A 52 -16.22 7.48 -2.27
N ALA A 53 -15.53 7.07 -3.33
CA ALA A 53 -15.86 5.85 -4.06
C ALA A 53 -15.81 4.58 -3.17
N ALA A 54 -15.06 4.62 -2.06
CA ALA A 54 -14.91 3.52 -1.12
C ALA A 54 -15.70 3.69 0.20
N TYR A 55 -16.62 4.64 0.30
CA TYR A 55 -17.37 4.92 1.55
C TYR A 55 -18.22 3.77 2.06
N SER A 56 -18.58 2.83 1.20
CA SER A 56 -19.31 1.61 1.62
C SER A 56 -18.40 0.59 2.31
N GLY A 57 -17.11 0.87 2.39
CA GLY A 57 -16.09 -0.07 2.82
C GLY A 57 -15.66 -1.02 1.69
N ILE A 58 -14.53 -1.67 1.92
CA ILE A 58 -13.95 -2.68 1.03
C ILE A 58 -13.94 -3.98 1.81
N VAL A 59 -14.53 -5.03 1.24
CA VAL A 59 -14.54 -6.39 1.78
C VAL A 59 -14.18 -7.33 0.64
N THR A 60 -13.04 -8.00 0.74
CA THR A 60 -12.57 -8.94 -0.28
C THR A 60 -11.57 -9.92 0.32
N ARG A 61 -11.05 -10.83 -0.50
CA ARG A 61 -9.92 -11.67 -0.10
C ARG A 61 -8.65 -10.82 -0.03
N GLY A 62 -7.91 -10.91 1.10
CA GLY A 62 -6.56 -10.42 1.25
C GLY A 62 -5.56 -11.56 1.09
N VAL A 63 -4.45 -11.30 0.44
CA VAL A 63 -3.30 -12.21 0.32
C VAL A 63 -2.07 -11.53 0.86
N LEU A 64 -1.37 -12.16 1.81
CA LEU A 64 -0.10 -11.68 2.32
C LEU A 64 1.06 -12.43 1.66
N LEU A 65 1.97 -11.74 1.02
CA LEU A 65 3.30 -12.24 0.66
C LEU A 65 4.34 -11.75 1.67
N ASP A 66 4.86 -12.67 2.47
CA ASP A 66 5.83 -12.38 3.54
C ASP A 66 7.26 -12.65 3.04
N LEU A 67 7.88 -11.66 2.40
CA LEU A 67 9.19 -11.82 1.76
C LEU A 67 10.35 -12.00 2.76
N PRO A 68 10.42 -11.30 3.89
CA PRO A 68 11.43 -11.58 4.92
C PRO A 68 11.37 -13.02 5.41
N LYS A 69 10.15 -13.57 5.60
CA LYS A 69 9.98 -14.98 5.99
C LYS A 69 10.54 -15.93 4.93
N LEU A 70 10.27 -15.67 3.67
CA LEU A 70 10.82 -16.45 2.55
C LEU A 70 12.34 -16.48 2.58
N ARG A 71 12.97 -15.34 2.87
CA ARG A 71 14.43 -15.19 2.89
C ARG A 71 15.09 -15.52 4.25
N GLY A 72 14.31 -15.87 5.29
CA GLY A 72 14.82 -16.19 6.61
C GLY A 72 15.45 -15.01 7.36
N VAL A 73 14.96 -13.79 7.10
CA VAL A 73 15.41 -12.53 7.71
C VAL A 73 14.26 -11.82 8.41
N ASP A 74 14.58 -10.86 9.27
CA ASP A 74 13.55 -10.04 9.93
C ASP A 74 12.98 -8.97 9.02
N TYR A 75 13.81 -8.39 8.13
CA TYR A 75 13.44 -7.40 7.13
C TYR A 75 14.37 -7.49 5.91
N LEU A 76 13.90 -7.05 4.77
CA LEU A 76 14.67 -7.02 3.53
C LEU A 76 15.73 -5.92 3.57
N ASP A 77 16.80 -6.07 2.77
CA ASP A 77 17.77 -5.00 2.57
C ASP A 77 17.06 -3.77 1.95
N PRO A 78 17.13 -2.60 2.59
CA PRO A 78 16.47 -1.41 2.08
C PRO A 78 16.99 -0.92 0.72
N ASN A 79 18.15 -1.40 0.27
CA ASN A 79 18.74 -1.05 -1.05
C ASN A 79 18.29 -1.99 -2.16
N GLU A 80 17.66 -3.11 -1.86
CA GLU A 80 17.22 -4.09 -2.84
C GLU A 80 15.71 -3.98 -3.07
N PRO A 81 15.26 -3.63 -4.30
CA PRO A 81 13.83 -3.59 -4.61
C PRO A 81 13.24 -4.99 -4.68
N VAL A 82 11.95 -5.09 -4.35
CA VAL A 82 11.16 -6.31 -4.58
C VAL A 82 10.86 -6.44 -6.07
N MET A 83 11.28 -7.54 -6.67
CA MET A 83 11.11 -7.84 -8.09
C MET A 83 9.92 -8.81 -8.32
N PRO A 84 9.38 -8.92 -9.55
CA PRO A 84 8.30 -9.86 -9.84
C PRO A 84 8.62 -11.31 -9.46
N VAL A 85 9.86 -11.74 -9.61
CA VAL A 85 10.30 -13.09 -9.24
C VAL A 85 10.16 -13.35 -7.75
N ASP A 86 10.43 -12.36 -6.90
CA ASP A 86 10.28 -12.49 -5.44
C ASP A 86 8.81 -12.75 -5.03
N LEU A 87 7.87 -12.12 -5.75
CA LEU A 87 6.44 -12.31 -5.52
C LEU A 87 6.00 -13.71 -5.93
N LEU A 88 6.47 -14.20 -7.08
CA LEU A 88 6.16 -15.55 -7.57
C LEU A 88 6.76 -16.63 -6.68
N GLU A 89 7.99 -16.46 -6.21
CA GLU A 89 8.63 -17.36 -5.25
C GLU A 89 7.89 -17.39 -3.92
N ALA A 90 7.37 -16.25 -3.47
CA ALA A 90 6.57 -16.18 -2.25
C ALA A 90 5.20 -16.87 -2.41
N GLU A 91 4.53 -16.72 -3.56
CA GLU A 91 3.31 -17.50 -3.87
C GLU A 91 3.56 -19.01 -3.73
N GLU A 92 4.63 -19.49 -4.36
CA GLU A 92 4.99 -20.91 -4.34
C GLU A 92 5.32 -21.41 -2.93
N ALA A 93 6.21 -20.70 -2.24
CA ALA A 93 6.67 -21.08 -0.91
C ALA A 93 5.58 -21.04 0.17
N GLN A 94 4.61 -20.14 0.01
CA GLN A 94 3.49 -19.98 0.93
C GLN A 94 2.26 -20.81 0.54
N GLY A 95 2.28 -21.44 -0.64
CA GLY A 95 1.17 -22.23 -1.15
C GLY A 95 -0.08 -21.41 -1.41
N VAL A 96 0.07 -20.13 -1.75
CA VAL A 96 -1.02 -19.20 -2.04
C VAL A 96 -0.86 -18.64 -3.45
N LYS A 97 -1.96 -18.25 -4.08
CA LYS A 97 -1.94 -17.62 -5.39
C LYS A 97 -2.76 -16.33 -5.36
N ILE A 98 -2.19 -15.27 -5.92
CA ILE A 98 -2.89 -14.01 -6.15
C ILE A 98 -3.93 -14.21 -7.25
N GLU A 99 -5.16 -13.79 -7.00
CA GLU A 99 -6.30 -13.91 -7.92
C GLU A 99 -6.98 -12.58 -8.16
N GLU A 100 -7.85 -12.54 -9.15
CA GLU A 100 -8.63 -11.34 -9.48
C GLU A 100 -9.49 -10.88 -8.30
N GLY A 101 -9.42 -9.58 -7.99
CA GLY A 101 -10.16 -8.97 -6.90
C GLY A 101 -9.46 -9.00 -5.53
N ASP A 102 -8.29 -9.63 -5.43
CA ASP A 102 -7.53 -9.64 -4.17
C ASP A 102 -6.97 -8.27 -3.81
N VAL A 103 -6.88 -8.02 -2.52
CA VAL A 103 -5.93 -7.04 -1.98
C VAL A 103 -4.62 -7.77 -1.70
N LEU A 104 -3.61 -7.46 -2.51
CA LEU A 104 -2.26 -7.98 -2.30
C LEU A 104 -1.55 -7.15 -1.23
N LEU A 105 -1.13 -7.80 -0.15
CA LEU A 105 -0.29 -7.23 0.89
C LEU A 105 1.12 -7.80 0.77
N VAL A 106 2.12 -6.93 0.63
CA VAL A 106 3.53 -7.34 0.54
C VAL A 106 4.28 -6.83 1.77
N ARG A 107 4.72 -7.74 2.62
CA ARG A 107 5.54 -7.41 3.77
C ARG A 107 7.02 -7.40 3.37
N THR A 108 7.69 -6.29 3.66
CA THR A 108 9.14 -6.12 3.50
C THR A 108 9.88 -6.16 4.85
N GLY A 109 9.14 -6.07 5.97
CA GLY A 109 9.68 -5.95 7.32
C GLY A 109 10.11 -4.52 7.67
N ASN A 110 9.73 -3.54 6.86
CA ASN A 110 10.10 -2.14 7.06
C ASN A 110 9.61 -1.59 8.41
N TYR A 111 8.43 -1.99 8.86
CA TYR A 111 7.92 -1.57 10.16
C TYR A 111 8.84 -2.04 11.30
N LYS A 112 9.24 -3.32 11.29
CA LYS A 112 10.20 -3.87 12.25
C LYS A 112 11.57 -3.18 12.15
N MET A 113 12.09 -2.99 10.94
CA MET A 113 13.36 -2.27 10.72
C MET A 113 13.34 -0.87 11.35
N ARG A 114 12.21 -0.15 11.22
CA ARG A 114 12.06 1.20 11.80
C ARG A 114 12.01 1.20 13.32
N LEU A 115 11.45 0.17 13.95
CA LEU A 115 11.46 0.02 15.40
C LEU A 115 12.88 -0.26 15.91
N ASP A 116 13.66 -1.03 15.16
CA ASP A 116 15.02 -1.43 15.53
C ASP A 116 16.07 -0.36 15.17
N SER A 117 15.70 0.68 14.40
CA SER A 117 16.62 1.68 13.87
C SER A 117 16.46 3.04 14.55
N PRO A 118 17.54 3.85 14.66
CA PRO A 118 17.42 5.23 15.09
C PRO A 118 16.49 6.03 14.16
N PRO A 119 15.77 7.04 14.66
CA PRO A 119 14.83 7.85 13.88
C PRO A 119 15.40 8.43 12.58
N ALA A 120 16.69 8.77 12.56
CA ALA A 120 17.36 9.33 11.38
C ALA A 120 17.51 8.33 10.21
N ARG A 121 17.46 7.01 10.48
CA ARG A 121 17.51 5.97 9.45
C ARG A 121 16.13 5.55 8.94
N ALA A 122 15.06 6.03 9.53
CA ALA A 122 13.71 5.60 9.18
C ALA A 122 13.22 6.11 7.82
N LEU A 123 13.96 6.95 7.13
CA LEU A 123 13.47 7.67 5.96
C LEU A 123 14.07 7.20 4.62
N GLU A 124 15.35 6.75 4.58
CA GLU A 124 16.02 6.31 3.33
C GLU A 124 17.29 5.52 3.63
N PRO A 125 17.68 4.54 2.82
CA PRO A 125 16.95 3.98 1.69
C PRO A 125 15.77 3.10 2.13
N MET A 126 14.86 2.80 1.20
CA MET A 126 13.68 2.00 1.45
C MET A 126 13.38 1.05 0.30
N THR A 127 13.21 -0.23 0.63
CA THR A 127 12.73 -1.21 -0.32
C THR A 127 11.22 -1.16 -0.46
N ALA A 128 10.73 -1.47 -1.64
CA ALA A 128 9.32 -1.63 -1.98
C ALA A 128 9.22 -2.45 -3.27
N CYS A 129 8.00 -2.75 -3.73
CA CYS A 129 7.82 -3.33 -5.05
C CYS A 129 8.36 -2.40 -6.14
N GLN A 130 9.25 -2.94 -6.98
CA GLN A 130 9.73 -2.21 -8.15
C GLN A 130 8.61 -2.08 -9.17
N VAL A 131 8.59 -1.01 -9.94
CA VAL A 131 7.55 -0.76 -10.95
C VAL A 131 7.42 -1.91 -11.97
N ALA A 132 8.45 -2.71 -12.16
CA ALA A 132 8.41 -3.94 -12.96
C ALA A 132 7.39 -4.98 -12.46
N CYS A 133 6.89 -4.86 -11.22
CA CYS A 133 5.83 -5.72 -10.69
C CYS A 133 4.44 -5.36 -11.27
N THR A 134 4.26 -4.17 -11.82
CA THR A 134 2.93 -3.71 -12.28
C THR A 134 2.31 -4.57 -13.40
N PRO A 135 3.06 -5.16 -14.36
CA PRO A 135 2.48 -6.11 -15.30
C PRO A 135 1.86 -7.33 -14.61
N LEU A 136 2.53 -7.87 -13.57
CA LEU A 136 1.99 -8.99 -12.77
C LEU A 136 0.72 -8.57 -12.04
N PHE A 137 0.68 -7.40 -11.42
CA PHE A 137 -0.51 -6.89 -10.75
C PHE A 137 -1.70 -6.77 -11.70
N LYS A 138 -1.46 -6.31 -12.92
CA LYS A 138 -2.48 -6.21 -13.97
C LYS A 138 -2.93 -7.58 -14.46
N GLU A 139 -2.01 -8.49 -14.72
CA GLU A 139 -2.31 -9.86 -15.16
C GLU A 139 -3.15 -10.60 -14.14
N ARG A 140 -2.82 -10.45 -12.85
CA ARG A 140 -3.55 -11.08 -11.74
C ARG A 140 -4.86 -10.37 -11.40
N GLY A 141 -5.09 -9.15 -11.91
CA GLY A 141 -6.30 -8.39 -11.67
C GLY A 141 -6.52 -7.98 -10.21
N ILE A 142 -5.45 -7.67 -9.47
CA ILE A 142 -5.58 -7.28 -8.06
C ILE A 142 -6.44 -6.02 -7.91
N ALA A 143 -7.22 -5.96 -6.84
CA ALA A 143 -8.06 -4.81 -6.52
C ALA A 143 -7.27 -3.66 -5.88
N MET A 144 -6.26 -3.99 -5.08
CA MET A 144 -5.40 -3.01 -4.39
C MET A 144 -4.03 -3.63 -4.11
N LEU A 145 -3.00 -2.79 -4.00
CA LEU A 145 -1.70 -3.15 -3.45
C LEU A 145 -1.53 -2.49 -2.08
N GLY A 146 -1.07 -3.23 -1.08
CA GLY A 146 -0.68 -2.69 0.22
C GLY A 146 0.72 -3.14 0.61
N THR A 147 1.49 -2.26 1.23
CA THR A 147 2.81 -2.60 1.76
C THR A 147 3.05 -1.96 3.14
N ASP A 148 4.05 -2.45 3.84
CA ASP A 148 4.55 -1.85 5.09
C ASP A 148 5.51 -0.66 4.85
N THR A 149 5.52 -0.16 3.60
CA THR A 149 6.27 1.03 3.15
C THR A 149 5.31 2.01 2.45
N PRO A 150 5.74 3.24 2.11
CA PRO A 150 4.98 4.11 1.21
C PRO A 150 5.14 3.68 -0.26
N ASN A 151 5.02 2.42 -0.55
CA ASN A 151 4.93 1.75 -1.85
C ASN A 151 5.99 2.07 -2.92
N ASP A 152 6.89 3.03 -2.74
CA ASP A 152 7.97 3.33 -3.71
C ASP A 152 9.35 3.01 -3.18
N VAL A 153 10.19 2.44 -4.04
CA VAL A 153 11.63 2.25 -3.77
C VAL A 153 12.30 3.61 -3.60
N ARG A 154 13.13 3.76 -2.57
CA ARG A 154 13.88 4.99 -2.31
C ARG A 154 15.37 4.71 -2.14
N PRO A 155 16.24 5.56 -2.73
CA PRO A 155 15.93 6.61 -3.71
C PRO A 155 15.29 6.01 -4.97
N SER A 156 14.50 6.82 -5.69
CA SER A 156 13.89 6.37 -6.96
C SER A 156 14.97 5.95 -7.96
N GLN A 157 14.75 4.80 -8.60
CA GLN A 157 15.62 4.32 -9.69
C GLN A 157 15.42 5.08 -11.01
N TYR A 158 14.43 5.98 -11.05
CA TYR A 158 14.08 6.78 -12.22
C TYR A 158 14.37 8.26 -11.92
N PRO A 159 15.40 8.86 -12.52
CA PRO A 159 15.86 10.21 -12.12
C PRO A 159 14.82 11.32 -12.21
N THR A 160 13.82 11.15 -13.07
CA THR A 160 12.77 12.16 -13.34
C THR A 160 11.42 11.85 -12.67
N ILE A 161 11.31 10.70 -11.98
CA ILE A 161 10.05 10.25 -11.38
C ILE A 161 10.33 9.85 -9.92
N GLY A 162 9.88 10.68 -8.98
CA GLY A 162 10.13 10.46 -7.55
C GLY A 162 9.36 9.26 -6.99
N SER A 163 8.15 9.00 -7.50
CA SER A 163 7.26 7.93 -7.03
C SER A 163 6.68 7.16 -8.22
N PRO A 164 7.50 6.33 -8.89
CA PRO A 164 7.10 5.64 -10.12
C PRO A 164 5.98 4.61 -9.90
N LEU A 165 5.94 3.93 -8.75
CA LEU A 165 4.90 2.95 -8.47
C LEU A 165 3.55 3.63 -8.22
N HIS A 166 3.52 4.76 -7.51
CA HIS A 166 2.30 5.57 -7.37
C HIS A 166 1.77 6.02 -8.74
N VAL A 167 2.64 6.51 -9.62
CA VAL A 167 2.23 6.92 -10.97
C VAL A 167 1.64 5.73 -11.74
N MET A 168 2.29 4.57 -11.71
CA MET A 168 1.78 3.39 -12.41
C MET A 168 0.46 2.88 -11.82
N CYS A 169 0.38 2.74 -10.51
CA CYS A 169 -0.83 2.22 -9.86
C CYS A 169 -1.99 3.21 -9.94
N LEU A 170 -1.82 4.42 -9.38
CA LEU A 170 -2.93 5.37 -9.23
C LEU A 170 -3.34 6.02 -10.54
N VAL A 171 -2.36 6.42 -11.39
CA VAL A 171 -2.65 7.19 -12.61
C VAL A 171 -2.86 6.30 -13.82
N THR A 172 -2.06 5.25 -13.98
CA THR A 172 -2.12 4.40 -15.19
C THR A 172 -3.11 3.26 -15.05
N MET A 173 -3.11 2.58 -13.89
CA MET A 173 -3.92 1.37 -13.68
C MET A 173 -5.26 1.65 -12.99
N GLY A 174 -5.40 2.77 -12.26
CA GLY A 174 -6.55 3.03 -11.41
C GLY A 174 -6.60 2.12 -10.18
N LEU A 175 -5.43 1.67 -9.72
CA LEU A 175 -5.24 0.78 -8.60
C LEU A 175 -4.92 1.59 -7.34
N CYS A 176 -5.81 1.57 -6.35
CA CYS A 176 -5.58 2.23 -5.06
C CYS A 176 -4.45 1.55 -4.28
N LEU A 177 -3.76 2.31 -3.45
CA LEU A 177 -2.65 1.83 -2.63
C LEU A 177 -2.99 1.88 -1.14
N ILE A 178 -2.43 0.96 -0.37
CA ILE A 178 -2.38 1.02 1.10
C ILE A 178 -0.92 1.21 1.48
N ASP A 179 -0.62 2.35 2.08
CA ASP A 179 0.72 2.72 2.50
C ASP A 179 0.94 2.44 3.98
N ASN A 180 2.18 2.08 4.32
CA ASN A 180 2.66 1.95 5.70
C ASN A 180 1.80 1.01 6.58
N ALA A 181 1.28 -0.07 6.03
CA ALA A 181 0.53 -1.06 6.80
C ALA A 181 1.44 -1.73 7.85
N ASN A 182 1.00 -1.80 9.10
CA ASN A 182 1.66 -2.68 10.07
C ASN A 182 1.26 -4.12 9.78
N LEU A 183 2.16 -4.87 9.15
CA LEU A 183 1.91 -6.26 8.74
C LEU A 183 2.54 -7.29 9.70
N GLU A 184 3.11 -6.88 10.82
CA GLU A 184 3.83 -7.78 11.74
C GLU A 184 2.89 -8.80 12.40
N GLU A 185 1.80 -8.33 13.00
CA GLU A 185 0.81 -9.22 13.62
C GLU A 185 0.12 -10.11 12.60
N LEU A 186 -0.17 -9.58 11.41
CA LEU A 186 -0.75 -10.36 10.32
C LEU A 186 0.21 -11.45 9.85
N SER A 187 1.50 -11.14 9.68
CA SER A 187 2.54 -12.12 9.35
C SER A 187 2.60 -13.24 10.39
N GLN A 188 2.58 -12.89 11.68
CA GLN A 188 2.56 -13.89 12.73
C GLN A 188 1.31 -14.77 12.67
N ALA A 189 0.12 -14.16 12.50
CA ALA A 189 -1.14 -14.88 12.41
C ALA A 189 -1.20 -15.84 11.22
N CYS A 190 -0.66 -15.43 10.07
CA CYS A 190 -0.54 -16.28 8.87
C CYS A 190 0.38 -17.48 9.13
N ARG A 191 1.53 -17.26 9.76
CA ARG A 191 2.49 -18.34 10.10
C ARG A 191 1.90 -19.36 11.05
N GLU A 192 1.24 -18.90 12.12
CA GLU A 192 0.63 -19.77 13.13
C GLU A 192 -0.47 -20.66 12.53
N ARG A 193 -1.17 -20.17 11.52
CA ARG A 193 -2.25 -20.88 10.83
C ARG A 193 -1.80 -21.62 9.59
N ASN A 194 -0.58 -21.39 9.14
CA ASN A 194 -0.07 -21.80 7.83
C ASN A 194 -1.05 -21.44 6.71
N ARG A 195 -1.58 -20.22 6.75
CA ARG A 195 -2.59 -19.70 5.83
C ARG A 195 -2.30 -18.23 5.54
N TYR A 196 -2.14 -17.88 4.28
CA TYR A 196 -1.72 -16.55 3.82
C TYR A 196 -2.82 -15.80 3.05
N GLU A 197 -4.01 -16.37 3.02
CA GLU A 197 -5.23 -15.70 2.55
C GLU A 197 -6.26 -15.61 3.68
N PHE A 198 -7.05 -14.55 3.65
CA PHE A 198 -8.01 -14.21 4.69
C PHE A 198 -9.10 -13.28 4.11
N MET A 199 -10.21 -13.14 4.79
CA MET A 199 -11.12 -12.04 4.50
C MET A 199 -10.50 -10.73 5.02
N LEU A 200 -10.31 -9.76 4.13
CA LEU A 200 -9.85 -8.42 4.48
C LEU A 200 -11.01 -7.45 4.46
N THR A 201 -11.12 -6.63 5.52
CA THR A 201 -12.05 -5.51 5.57
C THR A 201 -11.29 -4.23 5.88
N LEU A 202 -11.62 -3.18 5.17
CA LEU A 202 -11.15 -1.83 5.48
C LEU A 202 -12.21 -0.79 5.08
N ALA A 203 -12.33 0.28 5.86
CA ALA A 203 -13.27 1.35 5.59
C ALA A 203 -12.57 2.70 5.78
N PRO A 204 -12.49 3.53 4.74
CA PRO A 204 -11.99 4.89 4.87
C PRO A 204 -12.93 5.74 5.71
N LEU A 205 -12.40 6.77 6.34
CA LEU A 205 -13.20 7.80 6.98
C LEU A 205 -14.05 8.52 5.91
N ARG A 206 -15.26 8.89 6.27
CA ARG A 206 -16.20 9.58 5.37
C ARG A 206 -15.88 11.07 5.24
N LEU A 207 -14.67 11.36 4.77
CA LEU A 207 -14.15 12.70 4.52
C LEU A 207 -14.43 13.08 3.06
N ARG A 208 -15.15 14.19 2.85
CA ARG A 208 -15.54 14.62 1.48
C ARG A 208 -14.38 15.24 0.75
N ASN A 209 -14.29 14.94 -0.54
CA ASN A 209 -13.32 15.51 -1.48
C ASN A 209 -11.85 15.36 -1.04
N VAL A 210 -11.49 14.23 -0.43
CA VAL A 210 -10.11 13.96 -0.01
C VAL A 210 -9.44 12.91 -0.90
N THR A 211 -8.13 12.99 -0.96
CA THR A 211 -7.29 12.15 -1.83
C THR A 211 -6.92 10.80 -1.20
N GLY A 212 -7.39 10.53 -0.02
CA GLY A 212 -7.14 9.30 0.72
C GLY A 212 -7.73 9.34 2.13
N SER A 213 -7.39 8.36 2.95
CA SER A 213 -7.87 8.28 4.34
C SER A 213 -6.95 7.44 5.19
N PRO A 214 -6.69 7.78 6.46
CA PRO A 214 -6.19 6.79 7.39
C PRO A 214 -7.19 5.63 7.48
N VAL A 215 -6.67 4.41 7.57
CA VAL A 215 -7.48 3.20 7.65
C VAL A 215 -6.92 2.24 8.71
N ASN A 216 -7.80 1.38 9.22
CA ASN A 216 -7.46 0.26 10.08
C ASN A 216 -7.95 -1.03 9.42
N PRO A 217 -7.12 -1.67 8.55
CA PRO A 217 -7.48 -2.93 7.93
C PRO A 217 -7.62 -4.04 8.96
N VAL A 218 -8.62 -4.91 8.80
CA VAL A 218 -8.86 -6.06 9.68
C VAL A 218 -8.89 -7.34 8.85
N ALA A 219 -8.02 -8.30 9.21
CA ALA A 219 -7.96 -9.63 8.62
C ALA A 219 -8.74 -10.64 9.48
N LEU A 220 -9.59 -11.44 8.84
CA LEU A 220 -10.39 -12.50 9.47
C LEU A 220 -10.05 -13.85 8.81
N PHE A 221 -9.63 -14.84 9.61
CA PHE A 221 -9.22 -16.18 9.17
C PHE A 221 -10.33 -17.20 9.34
#